data_576434aae0039db98cd04cf6ee479656
#
_entry.id   576434aae0039db98cd04cf6ee479656
#
_cell.length_a   1.000
_cell.length_b   1.000
_cell.length_c   1.000
_cell.angle_alpha   90.00
_cell.angle_beta   90.00
_cell.angle_gamma   90.00
#
_symmetry.space_group_name_H-M   'P 1'
#
loop_
_entity.id
_entity.type
_entity.pdbx_description
1 polymer ?
#
loop_
_entity_poly.entity_id
_entity_poly.type
_entity_poly.pdbx_seq_one_letter_code
_entity_poly.pdbx_strand_id
1 'polypeptide(L)'
;MIAADPGKKEQYEAYAKATREAAEDTAKGLNYYGAADYYWADYNRINVTEMLKDAGVPVLVVNSRADLQIFDTDIEQWQEKLSDADNVTIRIYDDLSHFGYRINAANTAELYRKADFPEELIKDFTEFIKAG
;
A
#
# COMPACT_ATOMS: atom_id res chain seq x y z
N MET A 1 -5.88 -10.83 -2.88
CA MET A 1 -7.31 -11.28 -2.93
C MET A 1 -7.67 -11.94 -4.26
N ILE A 2 -7.27 -11.43 -5.41
CA ILE A 2 -7.54 -12.07 -6.73
C ILE A 2 -6.90 -13.47 -6.82
N ALA A 3 -5.72 -13.65 -6.24
CA ALA A 3 -5.05 -14.95 -6.21
C ALA A 3 -5.74 -16.01 -5.32
N ALA A 4 -6.63 -15.60 -4.41
CA ALA A 4 -7.28 -16.50 -3.47
C ALA A 4 -8.56 -17.18 -4.05
N ASP A 5 -9.19 -16.58 -5.06
CA ASP A 5 -10.40 -17.14 -5.71
C ASP A 5 -10.46 -16.72 -7.18
N PRO A 6 -9.86 -17.53 -8.08
CA PRO A 6 -9.86 -17.23 -9.53
C PRO A 6 -11.26 -17.12 -10.14
N GLY A 7 -12.27 -17.78 -9.52
CA GLY A 7 -13.66 -17.73 -9.97
C GLY A 7 -14.34 -16.37 -9.77
N LYS A 8 -13.74 -15.51 -8.95
CA LYS A 8 -14.24 -14.14 -8.68
C LYS A 8 -13.42 -13.05 -9.35
N LYS A 9 -12.47 -13.38 -10.20
CA LYS A 9 -11.59 -12.41 -10.84
C LYS A 9 -12.37 -11.27 -11.51
N GLU A 10 -13.35 -11.60 -12.34
CA GLU A 10 -14.16 -10.61 -13.04
C GLU A 10 -14.92 -9.68 -12.07
N GLN A 11 -15.45 -10.23 -10.98
CA GLN A 11 -16.11 -9.43 -9.94
C GLN A 11 -15.14 -8.47 -9.25
N TYR A 12 -13.93 -8.91 -8.93
CA TYR A 12 -12.93 -8.06 -8.29
C TYR A 12 -12.42 -6.98 -9.24
N GLU A 13 -12.26 -7.28 -10.52
CA GLU A 13 -11.88 -6.29 -11.54
C GLU A 13 -12.99 -5.23 -11.72
N ALA A 14 -14.25 -5.65 -11.72
CA ALA A 14 -15.39 -4.72 -11.77
C ALA A 14 -15.45 -3.82 -10.54
N TYR A 15 -15.20 -4.35 -9.34
CA TYR A 15 -15.13 -3.56 -8.10
C TYR A 15 -13.95 -2.58 -8.14
N ALA A 16 -12.77 -3.04 -8.53
CA ALA A 16 -11.59 -2.19 -8.63
C ALA A 16 -11.79 -1.05 -9.65
N LYS A 17 -12.50 -1.32 -10.75
CA LYS A 17 -12.88 -0.28 -11.70
C LYS A 17 -13.87 0.70 -11.08
N ALA A 18 -14.94 0.22 -10.48
CA ALA A 18 -15.97 1.05 -9.87
C ALA A 18 -15.41 1.97 -8.76
N THR A 19 -14.49 1.46 -7.93
CA THR A 19 -13.86 2.27 -6.88
C THR A 19 -12.95 3.36 -7.44
N ARG A 20 -12.23 3.09 -8.54
CA ARG A 20 -11.40 4.11 -9.20
C ARG A 20 -12.21 5.19 -9.92
N GLU A 21 -13.39 4.83 -10.42
CA GLU A 21 -14.28 5.74 -11.15
C GLU A 21 -15.32 6.41 -10.24
N ALA A 22 -15.30 6.12 -8.95
CA ALA A 22 -16.22 6.72 -8.01
C ALA A 22 -16.05 8.24 -7.94
N ALA A 23 -17.15 8.97 -8.06
CA ALA A 23 -17.23 10.41 -7.91
C ALA A 23 -18.46 10.78 -7.06
N GLU A 24 -18.52 12.00 -6.54
CA GLU A 24 -19.59 12.43 -5.62
C GLU A 24 -20.99 12.25 -6.17
N ASP A 25 -21.16 12.55 -7.45
CA ASP A 25 -22.45 12.48 -8.14
C ASP A 25 -22.90 11.05 -8.43
N THR A 26 -22.03 10.07 -8.27
CA THR A 26 -22.32 8.64 -8.44
C THR A 26 -22.70 7.95 -7.14
N ALA A 27 -22.72 8.66 -6.02
CA ALA A 27 -23.07 8.12 -4.71
C ALA A 27 -24.52 7.60 -4.67
N LYS A 28 -24.70 6.33 -4.96
CA LYS A 28 -26.00 5.65 -5.03
C LYS A 28 -26.27 4.66 -3.90
N GLY A 29 -25.44 4.69 -2.85
CA GLY A 29 -25.54 3.77 -1.73
C GLY A 29 -25.02 2.37 -2.07
N LEU A 30 -24.24 2.20 -3.12
CA LEU A 30 -23.55 0.95 -3.43
C LEU A 30 -22.44 0.71 -2.41
N ASN A 31 -22.14 -0.55 -2.16
CA ASN A 31 -21.11 -0.95 -1.22
C ASN A 31 -20.04 -1.78 -1.94
N TYR A 32 -18.83 -1.23 -2.08
CA TYR A 32 -17.68 -1.89 -2.65
C TYR A 32 -16.66 -2.21 -1.54
N TYR A 33 -16.25 -3.46 -1.44
CA TYR A 33 -15.30 -3.90 -0.40
C TYR A 33 -15.69 -3.49 1.03
N GLY A 34 -16.98 -3.39 1.33
CA GLY A 34 -17.48 -2.99 2.64
C GLY A 34 -17.55 -1.48 2.88
N ALA A 35 -17.22 -0.66 1.87
CA ALA A 35 -17.32 0.79 1.93
C ALA A 35 -18.31 1.32 0.88
N ALA A 36 -19.06 2.36 1.25
CA ALA A 36 -19.97 3.02 0.35
C ALA A 36 -19.23 3.81 -0.74
N ASP A 37 -19.90 4.05 -1.86
CA ASP A 37 -19.31 4.77 -3.01
C ASP A 37 -18.83 6.17 -2.67
N TYR A 38 -19.51 6.93 -1.81
CA TYR A 38 -19.04 8.24 -1.36
C TYR A 38 -17.69 8.17 -0.61
N TYR A 39 -17.40 7.07 0.09
CA TYR A 39 -16.09 6.85 0.70
C TYR A 39 -14.99 6.77 -0.38
N TRP A 40 -15.26 6.04 -1.46
CA TRP A 40 -14.31 5.93 -2.56
C TRP A 40 -14.18 7.23 -3.34
N ALA A 41 -15.26 8.00 -3.48
CA ALA A 41 -15.21 9.32 -4.08
C ALA A 41 -14.32 10.28 -3.28
N ASP A 42 -14.43 10.30 -1.96
CA ASP A 42 -13.55 11.08 -1.10
C ASP A 42 -12.11 10.57 -1.14
N TYR A 43 -11.91 9.25 -1.09
CA TYR A 43 -10.60 8.63 -1.21
C TYR A 43 -9.88 9.03 -2.50
N ASN A 44 -10.58 9.04 -3.63
CA ASN A 44 -10.02 9.37 -4.94
C ASN A 44 -9.61 10.86 -5.08
N ARG A 45 -10.06 11.74 -4.19
CA ARG A 45 -9.63 13.16 -4.15
C ARG A 45 -8.31 13.35 -3.43
N ILE A 46 -7.90 12.37 -2.63
CA ILE A 46 -6.68 12.45 -1.86
C ILE A 46 -5.50 12.06 -2.76
N ASN A 47 -4.69 13.03 -3.12
CA ASN A 47 -3.42 12.76 -3.79
C ASN A 47 -2.32 12.61 -2.74
N VAL A 48 -2.17 11.38 -2.23
CA VAL A 48 -1.22 11.08 -1.16
C VAL A 48 0.23 11.42 -1.56
N THR A 49 0.61 11.18 -2.80
CA THR A 49 1.98 11.45 -3.25
C THR A 49 2.30 12.94 -3.26
N GLU A 50 1.39 13.79 -3.70
CA GLU A 50 1.57 15.25 -3.61
C GLU A 50 1.57 15.72 -2.15
N MET A 51 0.67 15.19 -1.33
CA MET A 51 0.68 15.52 0.10
C MET A 51 2.01 15.18 0.78
N LEU A 52 2.64 14.06 0.41
CA LEU A 52 3.95 13.67 0.96
C LEU A 52 5.07 14.60 0.48
N LYS A 53 5.06 15.01 -0.79
CA LYS A 53 6.01 16.00 -1.31
C LYS A 53 5.91 17.35 -0.57
N ASP A 54 4.67 17.76 -0.31
CA ASP A 54 4.37 19.05 0.31
C ASP A 54 4.43 19.02 1.85
N ALA A 55 4.69 17.89 2.46
CA ALA A 55 4.61 17.72 3.92
C ALA A 55 5.60 18.60 4.71
N GLY A 56 6.68 19.04 4.08
CA GLY A 56 7.70 19.89 4.73
C GLY A 56 8.48 19.21 5.85
N VAL A 57 8.37 17.90 5.95
CA VAL A 57 9.08 17.04 6.92
C VAL A 57 9.67 15.84 6.18
N PRO A 58 10.75 15.23 6.69
CA PRO A 58 11.24 13.97 6.16
C PRO A 58 10.17 12.87 6.22
N VAL A 59 10.06 12.10 5.16
CA VAL A 59 9.10 10.99 5.04
C VAL A 59 9.85 9.71 4.69
N LEU A 60 9.58 8.63 5.41
CA LEU A 60 10.05 7.29 5.08
C LEU A 60 8.88 6.42 4.62
N VAL A 61 8.93 5.99 3.37
CA VAL A 61 8.00 5.01 2.80
C VAL A 61 8.66 3.65 2.82
N VAL A 62 8.01 2.69 3.47
CA VAL A 62 8.50 1.29 3.55
C VAL A 62 7.50 0.37 2.88
N ASN A 63 7.97 -0.42 1.94
CA ASN A 63 7.20 -1.43 1.24
C ASN A 63 7.96 -2.76 1.18
N SER A 64 7.25 -3.84 0.85
CA SER A 64 7.85 -5.13 0.60
C SER A 64 7.19 -5.86 -0.58
N ARG A 65 8.02 -6.50 -1.42
CA ARG A 65 7.55 -7.30 -2.57
C ARG A 65 6.83 -8.58 -2.16
N ALA A 66 7.07 -9.07 -0.93
CA ALA A 66 6.37 -10.21 -0.38
C ALA A 66 5.04 -9.84 0.30
N ASP A 67 4.67 -8.56 0.32
CA ASP A 67 3.39 -8.10 0.83
C ASP A 67 2.24 -8.56 -0.08
N LEU A 68 1.23 -9.22 0.49
CA LEU A 68 0.03 -9.66 -0.26
C LEU A 68 -1.03 -8.56 -0.43
N GLN A 69 -0.88 -7.44 0.23
CA GLN A 69 -1.84 -6.33 0.19
C GLN A 69 -1.34 -5.18 -0.70
N ILE A 70 -0.05 -5.11 -0.93
CA ILE A 70 0.61 -4.13 -1.79
C ILE A 70 1.24 -4.88 -2.96
N PHE A 71 0.95 -4.48 -4.18
CA PHE A 71 1.46 -5.13 -5.38
C PHE A 71 2.71 -4.42 -5.91
N ASP A 72 3.52 -5.11 -6.70
CA ASP A 72 4.69 -4.50 -7.35
C ASP A 72 4.33 -3.25 -8.15
N THR A 73 3.16 -3.24 -8.80
CA THR A 73 2.65 -2.06 -9.52
C THR A 73 2.39 -0.86 -8.61
N ASP A 74 2.03 -1.08 -7.34
CA ASP A 74 1.86 0.00 -6.37
C ASP A 74 3.23 0.55 -5.95
N ILE A 75 4.20 -0.34 -5.73
CA ILE A 75 5.59 0.02 -5.41
C ILE A 75 6.21 0.85 -6.54
N GLU A 76 6.04 0.41 -7.79
CA GLU A 76 6.53 1.12 -8.97
C GLU A 76 5.91 2.52 -9.10
N GLN A 77 4.60 2.65 -8.85
CA GLN A 77 3.94 3.94 -8.85
C GLN A 77 4.45 4.88 -7.74
N TRP A 78 4.72 4.38 -6.55
CA TRP A 78 5.33 5.14 -5.48
C TRP A 78 6.72 5.65 -5.88
N GLN A 79 7.55 4.77 -6.42
CA GLN A 79 8.89 5.12 -6.89
C GLN A 79 8.87 6.16 -8.01
N GLU A 80 7.98 6.01 -8.99
CA GLU A 80 7.84 6.95 -10.10
C GLU A 80 7.37 8.32 -9.61
N LYS A 81 6.27 8.36 -8.86
CA LYS A 81 5.64 9.62 -8.44
C LYS A 81 6.43 10.41 -7.40
N LEU A 82 7.27 9.74 -6.62
CA LEU A 82 8.09 10.37 -5.58
C LEU A 82 9.57 10.47 -5.96
N SER A 83 9.91 10.18 -7.21
CA SER A 83 11.31 10.19 -7.70
C SER A 83 12.00 11.56 -7.59
N ASP A 84 11.23 12.64 -7.60
CA ASP A 84 11.66 14.04 -7.51
C ASP A 84 11.46 14.66 -6.11
N ALA A 85 11.06 13.87 -5.12
CA ALA A 85 10.75 14.34 -3.79
C ALA A 85 11.98 14.26 -2.86
N ASP A 86 12.65 15.37 -2.63
CA ASP A 86 13.87 15.46 -1.82
C ASP A 86 13.65 15.08 -0.34
N ASN A 87 12.42 15.24 0.15
CA ASN A 87 12.05 14.90 1.52
C ASN A 87 11.59 13.46 1.72
N VAL A 88 11.50 12.65 0.63
CA VAL A 88 10.97 11.28 0.71
C VAL A 88 12.08 10.25 0.50
N THR A 89 12.19 9.32 1.43
CA THR A 89 13.04 8.14 1.31
C THR A 89 12.17 6.91 1.14
N ILE A 90 12.44 6.09 0.11
CA ILE A 90 11.72 4.83 -0.13
C ILE A 90 12.65 3.67 0.19
N ARG A 91 12.19 2.73 1.02
CA ARG A 91 12.84 1.46 1.32
C ARG A 91 11.94 0.30 0.88
N ILE A 92 12.49 -0.61 0.08
CA ILE A 92 11.78 -1.78 -0.42
C ILE A 92 12.53 -3.03 0.05
N TYR A 93 11.78 -3.92 0.69
CA TYR A 93 12.25 -5.22 1.15
C TYR A 93 11.68 -6.33 0.26
N ASP A 94 12.34 -7.47 0.21
CA ASP A 94 11.89 -8.59 -0.62
C ASP A 94 11.10 -9.64 0.16
N ASP A 95 11.18 -9.63 1.49
CA ASP A 95 10.76 -10.74 2.33
C ASP A 95 9.98 -10.34 3.59
N LEU A 96 9.41 -9.14 3.64
CA LEU A 96 8.58 -8.73 4.75
C LEU A 96 7.08 -8.88 4.44
N SER A 97 6.33 -9.34 5.43
CA SER A 97 4.87 -9.33 5.38
C SER A 97 4.33 -7.90 5.49
N HIS A 98 3.04 -7.73 5.26
CA HIS A 98 2.34 -6.46 5.48
C HIS A 98 2.53 -5.89 6.90
N PHE A 99 2.81 -6.73 7.88
CA PHE A 99 3.06 -6.33 9.27
C PHE A 99 4.55 -6.13 9.60
N GLY A 100 5.43 -6.13 8.60
CA GLY A 100 6.87 -5.93 8.77
C GLY A 100 7.63 -7.13 9.34
N TYR A 101 7.01 -8.29 9.48
CA TYR A 101 7.68 -9.51 9.92
C TYR A 101 8.36 -10.21 8.74
N ARG A 102 9.56 -10.72 8.97
CA ARG A 102 10.25 -11.53 7.97
C ARG A 102 9.50 -12.81 7.67
N ILE A 103 9.35 -13.10 6.40
CA ILE A 103 8.73 -14.32 5.91
C ILE A 103 9.70 -15.08 5.02
N ASN A 104 9.68 -16.40 5.13
CA ASN A 104 10.47 -17.31 4.32
C ASN A 104 9.64 -18.45 3.75
N ALA A 105 8.33 -18.33 3.80
CA ALA A 105 7.39 -19.35 3.38
C ALA A 105 6.52 -18.87 2.23
N ALA A 106 6.18 -19.79 1.34
CA ALA A 106 5.39 -19.50 0.14
C ALA A 106 3.87 -19.56 0.38
N ASN A 107 3.41 -19.73 1.63
CA ASN A 107 1.97 -19.87 1.91
C ASN A 107 1.40 -18.69 2.68
N THR A 108 0.16 -18.39 2.41
CA THR A 108 -0.56 -17.23 2.96
C THR A 108 -0.67 -17.25 4.48
N ALA A 109 -0.72 -18.42 5.11
CA ALA A 109 -0.84 -18.54 6.57
C ALA A 109 0.40 -18.03 7.29
N GLU A 110 1.59 -18.18 6.70
CA GLU A 110 2.85 -17.70 7.27
C GLU A 110 2.96 -16.17 7.25
N LEU A 111 2.31 -15.51 6.30
CA LEU A 111 2.35 -14.04 6.16
C LEU A 111 1.70 -13.30 7.33
N TYR A 112 0.79 -13.96 8.02
CA TYR A 112 0.09 -13.41 9.18
C TYR A 112 0.62 -13.97 10.51
N ARG A 113 1.62 -14.84 10.44
CA ARG A 113 2.24 -15.40 11.64
C ARG A 113 3.14 -14.36 12.26
N LYS A 114 2.94 -14.12 13.55
CA LYS A 114 3.81 -13.22 14.31
C LYS A 114 5.22 -13.78 14.35
N ALA A 115 6.18 -12.96 13.98
CA ALA A 115 7.61 -13.21 14.07
C ALA A 115 8.31 -11.96 14.59
N ASP A 116 9.63 -12.05 14.80
CA ASP A 116 10.40 -10.87 15.17
C ASP A 116 10.58 -9.92 13.99
N PHE A 117 10.62 -8.62 14.27
CA PHE A 117 11.01 -7.63 13.27
C PHE A 117 12.49 -7.84 12.91
N PRO A 118 12.86 -7.79 11.63
CA PRO A 118 14.24 -7.88 11.23
C PRO A 118 15.05 -6.68 11.73
N GLU A 119 16.26 -6.93 12.17
CA GLU A 119 17.15 -5.89 12.71
C GLU A 119 17.39 -4.76 11.70
N GLU A 120 17.45 -5.08 10.41
CA GLU A 120 17.64 -4.10 9.35
C GLU A 120 16.47 -3.11 9.26
N LEU A 121 15.22 -3.57 9.44
CA LEU A 121 14.06 -2.68 9.46
C LEU A 121 14.12 -1.73 10.67
N ILE A 122 14.48 -2.25 11.84
CA ILE A 122 14.66 -1.45 13.06
C ILE A 122 15.79 -0.43 12.86
N LYS A 123 16.88 -0.86 12.22
CA LYS A 123 18.01 0.01 11.92
C LYS A 123 17.60 1.13 10.97
N ASP A 124 16.94 0.83 9.87
CA ASP A 124 16.50 1.83 8.90
C ASP A 124 15.57 2.88 9.53
N PHE A 125 14.62 2.46 10.36
CA PHE A 125 13.78 3.40 11.11
C PHE A 125 14.60 4.26 12.08
N THR A 126 15.54 3.65 12.79
CA THR A 126 16.37 4.34 13.76
C THR A 126 17.29 5.36 13.09
N GLU A 127 17.90 5.01 11.97
CA GLU A 127 18.75 5.91 11.18
C GLU A 127 17.94 7.06 10.60
N PHE A 128 16.77 6.77 10.04
CA PHE A 128 15.88 7.81 9.52
C PHE A 128 15.48 8.82 10.59
N ILE A 129 15.04 8.37 11.77
CA ILE A 129 14.65 9.25 12.89
C ILE A 129 15.82 10.11 13.39
N LYS A 130 17.04 9.58 13.37
CA LYS A 130 18.22 10.34 13.81
C LYS A 130 18.74 11.33 12.79
N ALA A 131 18.40 11.16 11.53
CA ALA A 131 18.83 12.04 10.44
C ALA A 131 17.92 13.27 10.26
N GLY A 132 16.69 13.21 10.71
CA GLY A 132 15.69 14.31 10.68
C GLY A 132 15.65 15.07 11.99
#